data_f4a6fb710118c750c409162cd2027b09
#
_entry.id   f4a6fb710118c750c409162cd2027b09
#
_cell.length_a   1.000
_cell.length_b   1.000
_cell.length_c   1.000
_cell.angle_alpha   90.00
_cell.angle_beta   90.00
_cell.angle_gamma   90.00
#
_symmetry.space_group_name_H-M   'P 1'
#
loop_
_entity.id
_entity.type
_entity.pdbx_description
1 polymer ?
#
loop_
_entity_poly.entity_id
_entity_poly.type
_entity_poly.pdbx_seq_one_letter_code
_entity_poly.pdbx_strand_id
1 'polypeptide(L)'
;MSIMVNRKTTAGGLVAAALLFSSTALAQLTEKPPLHGNHWMAVTGKPLAAEAGAQIFQKGGNAIDAACAMLGAVCTMWDVLSWGGETQALIYNPKTGKVIAIDALGYAPTGATPAFFKAKGYNFPPEYGPLAAVTPGTPGGLCYMLAEYGTMSLKEVLAPAMEMARGYAIEAQTANSFEAGKRRLKEWPYSKAIFLPHLGQKREAPEAGEVFVQKDLLETLTKMVEAEQDALKHKKTRKEAIYAAMDRFYK
;
A
#
# COMPACT_ATOMS: atom_id res chain seq x y z
N MET A 1 -69.07 -0.39 43.71
CA MET A 1 -67.67 -0.36 44.16
C MET A 1 -66.78 -0.43 42.91
N SER A 2 -66.30 0.71 42.46
CA SER A 2 -65.60 0.84 41.17
C SER A 2 -64.10 0.80 41.44
N ILE A 3 -63.39 -0.15 40.84
CA ILE A 3 -61.94 -0.30 40.95
C ILE A 3 -61.29 0.59 39.88
N MET A 4 -60.75 1.73 40.30
CA MET A 4 -59.86 2.55 39.46
C MET A 4 -58.52 1.84 39.28
N VAL A 5 -58.26 1.28 38.09
CA VAL A 5 -56.95 0.76 37.71
C VAL A 5 -56.05 1.94 37.32
N ASN A 6 -55.00 2.13 38.10
CA ASN A 6 -54.04 3.23 37.95
C ASN A 6 -53.16 3.01 36.70
N ARG A 7 -53.46 3.70 35.61
CA ARG A 7 -52.75 3.59 34.31
C ARG A 7 -51.33 4.17 34.26
N LYS A 8 -50.80 4.73 35.37
CA LYS A 8 -49.50 5.37 35.39
C LYS A 8 -48.32 4.44 35.69
N THR A 9 -48.55 3.22 36.15
CA THR A 9 -47.48 2.27 36.48
C THR A 9 -47.07 1.37 35.29
N THR A 10 -47.87 1.26 34.24
CA THR A 10 -47.59 0.40 33.07
C THR A 10 -46.66 1.06 32.05
N ALA A 11 -46.66 2.39 31.93
CA ALA A 11 -45.77 3.10 31.01
C ALA A 11 -44.29 3.13 31.47
N GLY A 12 -44.05 3.24 32.78
CA GLY A 12 -42.69 3.23 33.33
C GLY A 12 -42.00 1.86 33.21
N GLY A 13 -42.75 0.77 33.36
CA GLY A 13 -42.22 -0.59 33.24
C GLY A 13 -41.81 -0.95 31.81
N LEU A 14 -42.54 -0.47 30.80
CA LEU A 14 -42.22 -0.71 29.38
C LEU A 14 -41.00 0.09 28.92
N VAL A 15 -40.81 1.31 29.40
CA VAL A 15 -39.61 2.11 29.09
C VAL A 15 -38.36 1.53 29.75
N ALA A 16 -38.45 1.06 31.00
CA ALA A 16 -37.34 0.41 31.68
C ALA A 16 -36.96 -0.93 31.05
N ALA A 17 -37.93 -1.73 30.56
CA ALA A 17 -37.67 -2.96 29.82
C ALA A 17 -37.03 -2.68 28.43
N ALA A 18 -37.45 -1.62 27.73
CA ALA A 18 -36.84 -1.23 26.44
C ALA A 18 -35.39 -0.74 26.63
N LEU A 19 -35.05 -0.06 27.71
CA LEU A 19 -33.70 0.37 28.05
C LEU A 19 -32.77 -0.81 28.43
N LEU A 20 -33.31 -1.86 29.04
CA LEU A 20 -32.54 -3.07 29.38
C LEU A 20 -32.25 -3.95 28.15
N PHE A 21 -33.09 -3.91 27.12
CA PHE A 21 -32.84 -4.61 25.86
C PHE A 21 -31.90 -3.85 24.89
N SER A 22 -31.77 -2.54 25.02
CA SER A 22 -30.85 -1.76 24.21
C SER A 22 -29.38 -1.84 24.69
N SER A 23 -29.11 -2.35 25.88
CA SER A 23 -27.75 -2.51 26.41
C SER A 23 -27.04 -3.81 25.97
N THR A 24 -27.71 -4.73 25.27
CA THR A 24 -27.12 -5.99 24.80
C THR A 24 -26.65 -5.95 23.34
N ALA A 25 -26.81 -4.83 22.65
CA ALA A 25 -26.14 -4.60 21.37
C ALA A 25 -24.70 -4.07 21.60
N LEU A 26 -23.96 -4.70 22.49
CA LEU A 26 -22.49 -4.60 22.48
C LEU A 26 -22.08 -5.23 21.15
N ALA A 27 -21.51 -4.42 20.26
CA ALA A 27 -20.89 -4.92 19.05
C ALA A 27 -19.95 -6.04 19.48
N GLN A 28 -20.29 -7.27 19.10
CA GLN A 28 -19.47 -8.43 19.39
C GLN A 28 -18.12 -8.17 18.71
N LEU A 29 -17.08 -7.95 19.51
CA LEU A 29 -15.72 -7.81 19.01
C LEU A 29 -15.42 -9.10 18.25
N THR A 30 -15.25 -9.00 16.95
CA THR A 30 -14.83 -10.13 16.13
C THR A 30 -13.39 -10.46 16.46
N GLU A 31 -13.15 -11.44 17.30
CA GLU A 31 -11.82 -11.98 17.50
C GLU A 31 -11.44 -12.80 16.27
N LYS A 32 -10.41 -12.36 15.55
CA LYS A 32 -9.81 -13.17 14.49
C LYS A 32 -9.00 -14.27 15.15
N PRO A 33 -9.20 -15.56 14.79
CA PRO A 33 -8.38 -16.62 15.33
C PRO A 33 -6.90 -16.39 14.97
N PRO A 34 -5.95 -16.73 15.86
CA PRO A 34 -4.54 -16.69 15.52
C PRO A 34 -4.26 -17.63 14.34
N LEU A 35 -3.53 -17.13 13.35
CA LEU A 35 -3.11 -17.93 12.20
C LEU A 35 -1.73 -18.53 12.47
N HIS A 36 -1.58 -19.81 12.17
CA HIS A 36 -0.34 -20.55 12.30
C HIS A 36 0.08 -21.11 10.94
N GLY A 37 1.25 -20.75 10.46
CA GLY A 37 1.83 -21.31 9.24
C GLY A 37 2.80 -22.43 9.56
N ASN A 38 2.73 -23.55 8.86
CA ASN A 38 3.68 -24.67 9.02
C ASN A 38 4.99 -24.43 8.27
N HIS A 39 4.95 -23.70 7.15
CA HIS A 39 6.10 -23.53 6.27
C HIS A 39 6.42 -22.04 6.00
N TRP A 40 5.39 -21.23 5.88
CA TRP A 40 5.52 -19.80 5.61
C TRP A 40 4.27 -19.04 6.08
N MET A 41 4.41 -17.74 6.17
CA MET A 41 3.30 -16.84 6.43
C MET A 41 3.52 -15.54 5.66
N ALA A 42 2.45 -15.02 5.05
CA ALA A 42 2.39 -13.73 4.38
C ALA A 42 1.36 -12.84 5.10
N VAL A 43 1.82 -11.75 5.69
CA VAL A 43 0.97 -10.86 6.50
C VAL A 43 1.17 -9.41 6.05
N THR A 44 0.08 -8.73 5.73
CA THR A 44 0.04 -7.30 5.41
C THR A 44 -1.35 -6.74 5.68
N GLY A 45 -1.50 -5.42 5.74
CA GLY A 45 -2.78 -4.75 5.92
C GLY A 45 -3.76 -4.89 4.74
N LYS A 46 -3.29 -5.31 3.56
CA LYS A 46 -4.11 -5.49 2.35
C LYS A 46 -4.21 -6.96 1.98
N PRO A 47 -5.41 -7.58 2.01
CA PRO A 47 -5.57 -9.01 1.71
C PRO A 47 -4.99 -9.44 0.36
N LEU A 48 -5.23 -8.69 -0.71
CA LEU A 48 -4.69 -8.99 -2.05
C LEU A 48 -3.16 -8.91 -2.09
N ALA A 49 -2.56 -8.04 -1.28
CA ALA A 49 -1.10 -7.99 -1.18
C ALA A 49 -0.53 -9.18 -0.39
N ALA A 50 -1.24 -9.68 0.63
CA ALA A 50 -0.87 -10.93 1.30
C ALA A 50 -0.97 -12.12 0.34
N GLU A 51 -1.99 -12.15 -0.54
CA GLU A 51 -2.12 -13.14 -1.60
C GLU A 51 -0.95 -13.09 -2.58
N ALA A 52 -0.48 -11.91 -2.97
CA ALA A 52 0.70 -11.76 -3.80
C ALA A 52 1.92 -12.47 -3.19
N GLY A 53 2.15 -12.32 -1.88
CA GLY A 53 3.21 -13.06 -1.17
C GLY A 53 2.98 -14.57 -1.16
N ALA A 54 1.75 -15.02 -0.92
CA ALA A 54 1.39 -16.43 -0.94
C ALA A 54 1.64 -17.07 -2.32
N GLN A 55 1.29 -16.38 -3.41
CA GLN A 55 1.56 -16.85 -4.77
C GLN A 55 3.06 -17.03 -5.04
N ILE A 56 3.91 -16.14 -4.52
CA ILE A 56 5.36 -16.26 -4.63
C ILE A 56 5.86 -17.48 -3.88
N PHE A 57 5.41 -17.73 -2.65
CA PHE A 57 5.77 -18.94 -1.91
C PHE A 57 5.34 -20.22 -2.63
N GLN A 58 4.14 -20.25 -3.21
CA GLN A 58 3.63 -21.39 -3.99
C GLN A 58 4.48 -21.67 -5.24
N LYS A 59 5.09 -20.63 -5.83
CA LYS A 59 6.02 -20.75 -6.95
C LYS A 59 7.46 -21.11 -6.54
N GLY A 60 7.71 -21.33 -5.24
CA GLY A 60 9.03 -21.68 -4.72
C GLY A 60 9.95 -20.52 -4.39
N GLY A 61 9.45 -19.29 -4.39
CA GLY A 61 10.19 -18.13 -3.93
C GLY A 61 10.47 -18.16 -2.43
N ASN A 62 11.52 -17.47 -2.02
CA ASN A 62 11.86 -17.34 -0.61
C ASN A 62 11.09 -16.19 0.07
N ALA A 63 11.34 -15.97 1.36
CA ALA A 63 10.66 -14.94 2.13
C ALA A 63 10.93 -13.51 1.59
N ILE A 64 12.08 -13.27 0.97
CA ILE A 64 12.42 -11.97 0.41
C ILE A 64 11.68 -11.73 -0.91
N ASP A 65 11.59 -12.76 -1.77
CA ASP A 65 10.80 -12.69 -2.99
C ASP A 65 9.33 -12.37 -2.67
N ALA A 66 8.77 -13.07 -1.67
CA ALA A 66 7.40 -12.85 -1.20
C ALA A 66 7.21 -11.44 -0.60
N ALA A 67 8.15 -10.97 0.23
CA ALA A 67 8.11 -9.64 0.82
C ALA A 67 8.18 -8.53 -0.26
N CYS A 68 9.04 -8.69 -1.28
CA CYS A 68 9.12 -7.76 -2.40
C CYS A 68 7.83 -7.74 -3.23
N ALA A 69 7.18 -8.89 -3.45
CA ALA A 69 5.90 -8.95 -4.14
C ALA A 69 4.78 -8.28 -3.33
N MET A 70 4.72 -8.53 -2.03
CA MET A 70 3.79 -7.86 -1.12
C MET A 70 4.01 -6.35 -1.09
N LEU A 71 5.27 -5.90 -1.01
CA LEU A 71 5.63 -4.49 -1.04
C LEU A 71 5.16 -3.82 -2.34
N GLY A 72 5.45 -4.44 -3.49
CA GLY A 72 4.98 -3.94 -4.78
C GLY A 72 3.45 -3.85 -4.87
N ALA A 73 2.75 -4.86 -4.39
CA ALA A 73 1.29 -4.89 -4.35
C ALA A 73 0.71 -3.80 -3.42
N VAL A 74 1.22 -3.68 -2.19
CA VAL A 74 0.78 -2.66 -1.22
C VAL A 74 1.00 -1.24 -1.77
N CYS A 75 2.17 -0.98 -2.38
CA CYS A 75 2.45 0.33 -2.99
C CYS A 75 1.51 0.65 -4.17
N THR A 76 1.08 -0.37 -4.91
CA THR A 76 0.12 -0.22 -6.02
C THR A 76 -1.30 0.01 -5.52
N MET A 77 -1.69 -0.63 -4.43
CA MET A 77 -3.00 -0.45 -3.79
C MET A 77 -3.08 0.81 -2.93
N TRP A 78 -1.96 1.41 -2.64
CA TRP A 78 -1.82 2.58 -1.80
C TRP A 78 -2.38 2.38 -0.38
N ASP A 79 -1.57 1.68 0.45
CA ASP A 79 -1.82 1.53 1.89
C ASP A 79 -0.87 2.41 2.63
N VAL A 80 -0.71 3.52 2.86
CA VAL A 80 0.36 4.35 3.47
C VAL A 80 1.67 4.27 2.68
N LEU A 81 2.10 3.07 2.29
CA LEU A 81 3.27 2.86 1.43
C LEU A 81 2.97 3.23 -0.02
N SER A 82 3.96 3.78 -0.71
CA SER A 82 3.84 4.15 -2.12
C SER A 82 5.14 3.91 -2.89
N TRP A 83 5.03 3.79 -4.22
CA TRP A 83 6.20 3.68 -5.08
C TRP A 83 7.10 4.93 -5.04
N GLY A 84 6.54 6.08 -4.74
CA GLY A 84 7.28 7.34 -4.56
C GLY A 84 7.80 7.56 -3.13
N GLY A 85 7.58 6.61 -2.24
CA GLY A 85 7.92 6.70 -0.83
C GLY A 85 9.23 6.03 -0.45
N GLU A 86 9.26 5.54 0.76
CA GLU A 86 10.42 4.93 1.42
C GLU A 86 10.12 3.51 1.85
N THR A 87 11.16 2.73 2.08
CA THR A 87 11.06 1.36 2.59
C THR A 87 12.15 1.10 3.61
N GLN A 88 11.75 0.52 4.73
CA GLN A 88 12.65 -0.01 5.76
C GLN A 88 12.33 -1.48 5.96
N ALA A 89 13.35 -2.32 6.10
CA ALA A 89 13.15 -3.73 6.31
C ALA A 89 14.19 -4.33 7.27
N LEU A 90 13.78 -5.36 7.99
CA LEU A 90 14.66 -6.23 8.76
C LEU A 90 14.58 -7.64 8.20
N ILE A 91 15.72 -8.19 7.82
CA ILE A 91 15.85 -9.53 7.24
C ILE A 91 16.63 -10.40 8.21
N TYR A 92 15.99 -11.41 8.79
CA TYR A 92 16.71 -12.43 9.54
C TYR A 92 17.31 -13.47 8.58
N ASN A 93 18.63 -13.64 8.64
CA ASN A 93 19.32 -14.66 7.85
C ASN A 93 19.66 -15.88 8.74
N PRO A 94 18.93 -17.00 8.60
CA PRO A 94 19.12 -18.18 9.46
C PRO A 94 20.47 -18.85 9.26
N LYS A 95 21.12 -18.69 8.10
CA LYS A 95 22.44 -19.27 7.84
C LYS A 95 23.55 -18.60 8.65
N THR A 96 23.40 -17.34 8.96
CA THR A 96 24.41 -16.56 9.70
C THR A 96 23.95 -16.18 11.11
N GLY A 97 22.67 -16.38 11.44
CA GLY A 97 22.05 -15.93 12.68
C GLY A 97 21.96 -14.42 12.82
N LYS A 98 22.17 -13.65 11.75
CA LYS A 98 22.20 -12.18 11.78
C LYS A 98 20.90 -11.57 11.28
N VAL A 99 20.56 -10.43 11.86
CA VAL A 99 19.54 -9.51 11.32
C VAL A 99 20.23 -8.47 10.46
N ILE A 100 19.72 -8.29 9.24
CA ILE A 100 20.18 -7.30 8.27
C ILE A 100 19.14 -6.19 8.23
N ALA A 101 19.55 -4.96 8.46
CA ALA A 101 18.70 -3.78 8.30
C ALA A 101 18.86 -3.21 6.88
N ILE A 102 17.74 -2.92 6.24
CA ILE A 102 17.67 -2.21 4.97
C ILE A 102 17.10 -0.82 5.26
N ASP A 103 17.83 0.19 4.84
CA ASP A 103 17.41 1.60 4.88
C ASP A 103 17.29 2.12 3.44
N ALA A 104 16.09 2.22 2.96
CA ALA A 104 15.74 2.77 1.66
C ALA A 104 14.79 3.96 1.82
N LEU A 105 15.22 4.95 2.61
CA LEU A 105 14.47 6.19 2.87
C LEU A 105 14.43 7.12 1.65
N GLY A 106 15.41 7.00 0.75
CA GLY A 106 15.62 7.97 -0.31
C GLY A 106 16.41 9.20 0.16
N TYR A 107 16.75 10.06 -0.78
CA TYR A 107 17.55 11.25 -0.53
C TYR A 107 16.78 12.51 -0.89
N ALA A 108 17.02 13.58 -0.14
CA ALA A 108 16.57 14.90 -0.55
C ALA A 108 17.20 15.25 -1.91
N PRO A 109 16.45 15.84 -2.86
CA PRO A 109 17.02 16.37 -4.10
C PRO A 109 18.15 17.36 -3.79
N THR A 110 19.21 17.38 -4.61
CA THR A 110 20.39 18.24 -4.38
C THR A 110 20.06 19.74 -4.27
N GLY A 111 18.97 20.18 -4.91
CA GLY A 111 18.47 21.56 -4.81
C GLY A 111 17.63 21.85 -3.57
N ALA A 112 17.25 20.84 -2.78
CA ALA A 112 16.38 21.00 -1.60
C ALA A 112 17.18 21.45 -0.37
N THR A 113 17.81 22.61 -0.46
CA THR A 113 18.62 23.18 0.61
C THR A 113 17.79 24.04 1.58
N PRO A 114 18.24 24.26 2.82
CA PRO A 114 17.57 25.18 3.73
C PRO A 114 17.43 26.60 3.16
N ALA A 115 18.41 27.07 2.39
CA ALA A 115 18.35 28.36 1.73
C ALA A 115 17.25 28.44 0.67
N PHE A 116 17.07 27.36 -0.12
CA PHE A 116 15.99 27.25 -1.10
C PHE A 116 14.61 27.37 -0.45
N PHE A 117 14.36 26.63 0.64
CA PHE A 117 13.07 26.68 1.33
C PHE A 117 12.83 28.04 2.00
N LYS A 118 13.84 28.61 2.66
CA LYS A 118 13.74 29.95 3.26
C LYS A 118 13.45 31.04 2.22
N ALA A 119 14.07 30.99 1.05
CA ALA A 119 13.83 31.92 -0.05
C ALA A 119 12.39 31.83 -0.57
N LYS A 120 11.70 30.69 -0.39
CA LYS A 120 10.28 30.47 -0.72
C LYS A 120 9.32 30.75 0.46
N GLY A 121 9.83 31.26 1.58
CA GLY A 121 9.02 31.57 2.76
C GLY A 121 8.72 30.38 3.67
N TYR A 122 9.40 29.25 3.48
CA TYR A 122 9.22 28.05 4.31
C TYR A 122 10.33 27.95 5.36
N ASN A 123 9.97 27.69 6.62
CA ASN A 123 10.94 27.33 7.68
C ASN A 123 11.37 25.85 7.59
N PHE A 124 10.49 25.00 7.08
CA PHE A 124 10.69 23.56 6.83
C PHE A 124 10.10 23.22 5.46
N PRO A 125 10.47 22.08 4.84
CA PRO A 125 9.74 21.57 3.67
C PRO A 125 8.24 21.51 3.96
N PRO A 126 7.37 21.84 2.98
CA PRO A 126 5.93 21.74 3.18
C PRO A 126 5.52 20.28 3.40
N GLU A 127 4.40 20.07 4.07
CA GLU A 127 3.88 18.74 4.38
C GLU A 127 3.42 17.97 3.13
N TYR A 128 3.05 18.68 2.07
CA TYR A 128 2.46 18.10 0.85
C TYR A 128 2.97 18.77 -0.42
N GLY A 129 2.80 18.08 -1.53
CA GLY A 129 3.09 18.58 -2.86
C GLY A 129 4.54 18.35 -3.32
N PRO A 130 4.90 18.84 -4.51
CA PRO A 130 6.20 18.56 -5.12
C PRO A 130 7.41 18.97 -4.29
N LEU A 131 7.27 19.99 -3.44
CA LEU A 131 8.35 20.46 -2.57
C LEU A 131 8.54 19.61 -1.30
N ALA A 132 7.60 18.72 -1.01
CA ALA A 132 7.72 17.72 0.07
C ALA A 132 8.41 16.45 -0.40
N ALA A 133 8.52 16.24 -1.72
CA ALA A 133 8.99 15.00 -2.30
C ALA A 133 10.50 14.80 -2.09
N VAL A 134 10.87 13.58 -1.77
CA VAL A 134 12.26 13.07 -1.80
C VAL A 134 12.46 12.21 -3.04
N THR A 135 13.70 11.86 -3.36
CA THR A 135 13.97 10.81 -4.35
C THR A 135 13.38 9.49 -3.83
N PRO A 136 12.53 8.80 -4.58
CA PRO A 136 11.88 7.58 -4.11
C PRO A 136 12.88 6.52 -3.64
N GLY A 137 12.74 6.03 -2.43
CA GLY A 137 13.58 4.96 -1.89
C GLY A 137 13.03 3.56 -2.16
N THR A 138 11.70 3.41 -2.19
CA THR A 138 11.03 2.10 -2.32
C THR A 138 11.47 1.29 -3.54
N PRO A 139 11.55 1.82 -4.78
CA PRO A 139 11.97 1.03 -5.94
C PRO A 139 13.40 0.50 -5.79
N GLY A 140 14.31 1.33 -5.27
CA GLY A 140 15.70 0.94 -5.00
C GLY A 140 15.79 -0.11 -3.92
N GLY A 141 15.07 0.07 -2.81
CA GLY A 141 15.01 -0.88 -1.70
C GLY A 141 14.48 -2.25 -2.13
N LEU A 142 13.38 -2.27 -2.90
CA LEU A 142 12.82 -3.50 -3.46
C LEU A 142 13.84 -4.21 -4.36
N CYS A 143 14.43 -3.49 -5.32
CA CYS A 143 15.42 -4.07 -6.23
C CYS A 143 16.67 -4.57 -5.47
N TYR A 144 17.14 -3.82 -4.48
CA TYR A 144 18.27 -4.23 -3.67
C TYR A 144 17.97 -5.52 -2.87
N MET A 145 16.87 -5.55 -2.13
CA MET A 145 16.47 -6.73 -1.36
C MET A 145 16.33 -7.96 -2.28
N LEU A 146 15.65 -7.80 -3.40
CA LEU A 146 15.48 -8.88 -4.37
C LEU A 146 16.82 -9.35 -4.95
N ALA A 147 17.69 -8.43 -5.37
CA ALA A 147 18.98 -8.75 -5.98
C ALA A 147 19.91 -9.50 -5.02
N GLU A 148 19.99 -9.04 -3.75
CA GLU A 148 20.94 -9.56 -2.78
C GLU A 148 20.44 -10.80 -2.02
N TYR A 149 19.13 -10.89 -1.74
CA TYR A 149 18.57 -11.90 -0.84
C TYR A 149 17.45 -12.73 -1.46
N GLY A 150 16.88 -12.30 -2.58
CA GLY A 150 15.86 -13.05 -3.32
C GLY A 150 16.46 -14.11 -4.25
N THR A 151 15.59 -14.92 -4.82
CA THR A 151 15.92 -16.00 -5.75
C THR A 151 15.20 -15.89 -7.09
N MET A 152 14.08 -15.16 -7.13
CA MET A 152 13.24 -14.98 -8.31
C MET A 152 13.65 -13.75 -9.14
N SER A 153 13.11 -13.65 -10.36
CA SER A 153 13.28 -12.47 -11.22
C SER A 153 12.38 -11.32 -10.77
N LEU A 154 12.73 -10.10 -11.14
CA LEU A 154 11.89 -8.93 -10.92
C LEU A 154 10.55 -9.07 -11.64
N LYS A 155 10.54 -9.64 -12.84
CA LYS A 155 9.33 -9.94 -13.61
C LYS A 155 8.34 -10.80 -12.83
N GLU A 156 8.81 -11.87 -12.17
CA GLU A 156 7.94 -12.75 -11.39
C GLU A 156 7.42 -12.05 -10.13
N VAL A 157 8.28 -11.33 -9.45
CA VAL A 157 7.95 -10.64 -8.20
C VAL A 157 7.01 -9.45 -8.41
N LEU A 158 7.16 -8.69 -9.51
CA LEU A 158 6.28 -7.57 -9.83
C LEU A 158 4.97 -7.97 -10.54
N ALA A 159 4.84 -9.22 -10.98
CA ALA A 159 3.65 -9.66 -11.72
C ALA A 159 2.32 -9.34 -11.00
N PRO A 160 2.14 -9.61 -9.68
CA PRO A 160 0.92 -9.24 -8.98
C PRO A 160 0.66 -7.73 -8.94
N ALA A 161 1.68 -6.92 -8.69
CA ALA A 161 1.56 -5.46 -8.68
C ALA A 161 1.18 -4.91 -10.07
N MET A 162 1.75 -5.46 -11.13
CA MET A 162 1.41 -5.09 -12.51
C MET A 162 -0.01 -5.51 -12.88
N GLU A 163 -0.48 -6.65 -12.40
CA GLU A 163 -1.88 -7.07 -12.56
C GLU A 163 -2.84 -6.09 -11.87
N MET A 164 -2.55 -5.71 -10.64
CA MET A 164 -3.33 -4.70 -9.91
C MET A 164 -3.30 -3.34 -10.61
N ALA A 165 -2.16 -2.92 -11.15
CA ALA A 165 -2.05 -1.67 -11.89
C ALA A 165 -2.87 -1.66 -13.19
N ARG A 166 -3.09 -2.84 -13.82
CA ARG A 166 -4.03 -3.00 -14.96
C ARG A 166 -5.47 -2.82 -14.56
N GLY A 167 -5.81 -3.10 -13.33
CA GLY A 167 -7.12 -2.88 -12.75
C GLY A 167 -7.46 -3.88 -11.66
N TYR A 168 -7.91 -3.37 -10.52
CA TYR A 168 -8.44 -4.17 -9.42
C TYR A 168 -9.68 -3.50 -8.84
N ALA A 169 -10.55 -4.27 -8.22
CA ALA A 169 -11.70 -3.73 -7.51
C ALA A 169 -11.22 -2.98 -6.26
N ILE A 170 -11.30 -1.64 -6.28
CA ILE A 170 -10.81 -0.81 -5.17
C ILE A 170 -11.65 -1.02 -3.91
N GLU A 171 -11.00 -1.21 -2.80
CA GLU A 171 -11.68 -1.38 -1.51
C GLU A 171 -12.22 -0.05 -0.97
N ALA A 172 -13.26 -0.15 -0.13
CA ALA A 172 -13.98 1.00 0.42
C ALA A 172 -13.06 1.96 1.21
N GLN A 173 -12.07 1.43 1.94
CA GLN A 173 -11.16 2.25 2.73
C GLN A 173 -10.39 3.24 1.85
N THR A 174 -9.74 2.76 0.79
CA THR A 174 -8.94 3.60 -0.12
C THR A 174 -9.83 4.53 -0.94
N ALA A 175 -10.94 4.03 -1.49
CA ALA A 175 -11.91 4.84 -2.22
C ALA A 175 -12.46 6.00 -1.37
N ASN A 176 -12.81 5.74 -0.11
CA ASN A 176 -13.30 6.77 0.81
C ASN A 176 -12.19 7.74 1.25
N SER A 177 -10.95 7.29 1.36
CA SER A 177 -9.80 8.16 1.65
C SER A 177 -9.56 9.15 0.51
N PHE A 178 -9.67 8.73 -0.74
CA PHE A 178 -9.59 9.63 -1.90
C PHE A 178 -10.72 10.65 -1.90
N GLU A 179 -11.96 10.23 -1.61
CA GLU A 179 -13.10 11.15 -1.53
C GLU A 179 -12.91 12.16 -0.40
N ALA A 180 -12.50 11.73 0.78
CA ALA A 180 -12.23 12.62 1.90
C ALA A 180 -11.10 13.63 1.60
N GLY A 181 -10.06 13.19 0.86
CA GLY A 181 -8.91 13.99 0.47
C GLY A 181 -9.08 14.78 -0.85
N LYS A 182 -10.23 14.70 -1.52
CA LYS A 182 -10.42 15.21 -2.89
C LYS A 182 -10.05 16.68 -3.08
N ARG A 183 -10.29 17.52 -2.06
CA ARG A 183 -9.92 18.95 -2.15
C ARG A 183 -8.42 19.11 -2.38
N ARG A 184 -7.59 18.36 -1.64
CA ARG A 184 -6.14 18.38 -1.78
C ARG A 184 -5.69 17.70 -3.07
N LEU A 185 -6.28 16.57 -3.44
CA LEU A 185 -5.94 15.87 -4.69
C LEU A 185 -6.12 16.74 -5.93
N LYS A 186 -7.09 17.67 -5.91
CA LYS A 186 -7.33 18.62 -6.99
C LYS A 186 -6.24 19.68 -7.18
N GLU A 187 -5.40 19.91 -6.18
CA GLU A 187 -4.29 20.87 -6.27
C GLU A 187 -3.20 20.40 -7.24
N TRP A 188 -3.12 19.08 -7.50
CA TRP A 188 -2.12 18.49 -8.38
C TRP A 188 -2.76 17.78 -9.57
N PRO A 189 -2.41 18.18 -10.81
CA PRO A 189 -3.08 17.68 -12.01
C PRO A 189 -2.99 16.16 -12.17
N TYR A 190 -1.84 15.55 -11.87
CA TYR A 190 -1.65 14.10 -11.98
C TYR A 190 -2.44 13.34 -10.92
N SER A 191 -2.40 13.78 -9.66
CA SER A 191 -3.19 13.17 -8.58
C SER A 191 -4.69 13.25 -8.87
N LYS A 192 -5.15 14.42 -9.33
CA LYS A 192 -6.53 14.64 -9.74
C LYS A 192 -6.96 13.66 -10.85
N ALA A 193 -6.13 13.50 -11.88
CA ALA A 193 -6.44 12.65 -13.03
C ALA A 193 -6.55 11.17 -12.66
N ILE A 194 -5.75 10.70 -11.70
CA ILE A 194 -5.72 9.28 -11.32
C ILE A 194 -6.78 8.97 -10.25
N PHE A 195 -6.86 9.78 -9.20
CA PHE A 195 -7.62 9.45 -8.00
C PHE A 195 -9.07 9.97 -8.00
N LEU A 196 -9.43 10.83 -8.96
CA LEU A 196 -10.76 11.42 -9.05
C LEU A 196 -11.39 11.18 -10.44
N PRO A 197 -11.71 9.92 -10.80
CA PRO A 197 -12.24 9.57 -12.12
C PRO A 197 -13.62 10.17 -12.40
N HIS A 198 -14.38 10.53 -11.37
CA HIS A 198 -15.73 11.12 -11.48
C HIS A 198 -15.75 12.62 -11.20
N LEU A 199 -14.72 13.34 -11.66
CA LEU A 199 -14.54 14.77 -11.40
C LEU A 199 -15.80 15.57 -11.77
N GLY A 200 -16.24 16.43 -10.83
CA GLY A 200 -17.44 17.27 -10.98
C GLY A 200 -18.75 16.59 -10.55
N GLN A 201 -18.74 15.31 -10.17
CA GLN A 201 -19.90 14.64 -9.59
C GLN A 201 -19.96 14.84 -8.07
N LYS A 202 -21.06 14.42 -7.43
CA LYS A 202 -21.23 14.47 -5.97
C LYS A 202 -20.10 13.70 -5.26
N ARG A 203 -19.80 12.49 -5.73
CA ARG A 203 -18.61 11.72 -5.39
C ARG A 203 -17.66 11.77 -6.58
N GLU A 204 -16.41 12.17 -6.33
CA GLU A 204 -15.40 12.34 -7.39
C GLU A 204 -14.35 11.22 -7.38
N ALA A 205 -14.16 10.55 -6.23
CA ALA A 205 -13.35 9.36 -6.11
C ALA A 205 -14.09 8.12 -6.63
N PRO A 206 -13.39 7.00 -6.90
CA PRO A 206 -14.04 5.74 -7.28
C PRO A 206 -15.05 5.29 -6.23
N GLU A 207 -16.08 4.55 -6.66
CA GLU A 207 -16.94 3.80 -5.76
C GLU A 207 -16.22 2.53 -5.27
N ALA A 208 -16.58 2.05 -4.05
CA ALA A 208 -16.05 0.78 -3.55
C ALA A 208 -16.44 -0.37 -4.49
N GLY A 209 -15.47 -1.16 -4.90
CA GLY A 209 -15.65 -2.25 -5.87
C GLY A 209 -15.49 -1.83 -7.33
N GLU A 210 -15.35 -0.56 -7.62
CA GLU A 210 -15.06 -0.08 -8.97
C GLU A 210 -13.66 -0.51 -9.41
N VAL A 211 -13.49 -0.79 -10.70
CA VAL A 211 -12.18 -1.16 -11.24
C VAL A 211 -11.29 0.07 -11.32
N PHE A 212 -10.26 0.08 -10.48
CA PHE A 212 -9.26 1.15 -10.40
C PHE A 212 -8.02 0.80 -11.21
N VAL A 213 -7.63 1.67 -12.15
CA VAL A 213 -6.55 1.44 -13.12
C VAL A 213 -5.47 2.51 -12.97
N GLN A 214 -4.19 2.10 -12.99
CA GLN A 214 -3.03 2.98 -12.89
C GLN A 214 -2.09 2.77 -14.09
N LYS A 215 -2.45 3.31 -15.25
CA LYS A 215 -1.75 3.10 -16.52
C LYS A 215 -0.28 3.53 -16.49
N ASP A 216 0.00 4.71 -15.93
CA ASP A 216 1.37 5.25 -15.88
C ASP A 216 2.26 4.44 -14.94
N LEU A 217 1.71 3.95 -13.82
CA LEU A 217 2.42 3.03 -12.94
C LEU A 217 2.71 1.71 -13.66
N LEU A 218 1.72 1.13 -14.34
CA LEU A 218 1.90 -0.10 -15.11
C LEU A 218 3.00 0.07 -16.16
N GLU A 219 3.03 1.20 -16.88
CA GLU A 219 4.07 1.50 -17.85
C GLU A 219 5.45 1.58 -17.18
N THR A 220 5.56 2.24 -16.03
CA THR A 220 6.82 2.33 -15.27
C THR A 220 7.33 0.94 -14.85
N LEU A 221 6.46 0.12 -14.25
CA LEU A 221 6.82 -1.25 -13.84
C LEU A 221 7.19 -2.12 -15.07
N THR A 222 6.48 -1.94 -16.18
CA THR A 222 6.79 -2.64 -17.43
C THR A 222 8.19 -2.30 -17.93
N LYS A 223 8.55 -1.01 -17.96
CA LYS A 223 9.90 -0.56 -18.36
C LYS A 223 11.00 -1.11 -17.46
N MET A 224 10.75 -1.26 -16.17
CA MET A 224 11.70 -1.89 -15.24
C MET A 224 11.89 -3.38 -15.58
N VAL A 225 10.79 -4.10 -15.80
CA VAL A 225 10.83 -5.52 -16.19
C VAL A 225 11.50 -5.70 -17.55
N GLU A 226 11.22 -4.85 -18.53
CA GLU A 226 11.88 -4.87 -19.84
C GLU A 226 13.39 -4.68 -19.72
N ALA A 227 13.86 -3.76 -18.88
CA ALA A 227 15.29 -3.55 -18.65
C ALA A 227 15.96 -4.78 -18.01
N GLU A 228 15.30 -5.45 -17.05
CA GLU A 228 15.77 -6.73 -16.51
C GLU A 228 15.88 -7.79 -17.62
N GLN A 229 14.81 -7.96 -18.41
CA GLN A 229 14.77 -8.97 -19.45
C GLN A 229 15.79 -8.71 -20.55
N ASP A 230 16.04 -7.45 -20.91
CA ASP A 230 17.06 -7.07 -21.86
C ASP A 230 18.48 -7.38 -21.34
N ALA A 231 18.77 -7.05 -20.09
CA ALA A 231 20.04 -7.38 -19.46
C ALA A 231 20.30 -8.90 -19.45
N LEU A 232 19.26 -9.72 -19.15
CA LEU A 232 19.35 -11.19 -19.20
C LEU A 232 19.64 -11.71 -20.61
N LYS A 233 19.03 -11.13 -21.67
CA LYS A 233 19.35 -11.46 -23.09
C LYS A 233 20.82 -11.18 -23.41
N HIS A 234 21.39 -10.15 -22.79
CA HIS A 234 22.81 -9.81 -22.91
C HIS A 234 23.71 -10.58 -21.92
N LYS A 235 23.22 -11.73 -21.43
CA LYS A 235 23.96 -12.67 -20.55
C LYS A 235 24.43 -12.06 -19.22
N LYS A 236 23.77 -11.03 -18.75
CA LYS A 236 23.96 -10.53 -17.38
C LYS A 236 23.41 -11.54 -16.37
N THR A 237 24.02 -11.59 -15.20
CA THR A 237 23.48 -12.37 -14.08
C THR A 237 22.13 -11.83 -13.62
N ARG A 238 21.32 -12.64 -12.93
CA ARG A 238 20.07 -12.20 -12.33
C ARG A 238 20.24 -10.91 -11.51
N LYS A 239 21.27 -10.86 -10.67
CA LYS A 239 21.59 -9.71 -9.82
C LYS A 239 21.86 -8.45 -10.66
N GLU A 240 22.72 -8.53 -11.66
CA GLU A 240 23.01 -7.41 -12.55
C GLU A 240 21.79 -6.97 -13.36
N ALA A 241 20.92 -7.90 -13.75
CA ALA A 241 19.69 -7.59 -14.46
C ALA A 241 18.68 -6.84 -13.59
N ILE A 242 18.54 -7.21 -12.31
CA ILE A 242 17.70 -6.47 -11.36
C ILE A 242 18.26 -5.06 -11.13
N TYR A 243 19.58 -4.90 -11.04
CA TYR A 243 20.18 -3.56 -10.94
C TYR A 243 20.01 -2.75 -12.24
N ALA A 244 19.97 -3.36 -13.40
CA ALA A 244 19.62 -2.65 -14.64
C ALA A 244 18.17 -2.12 -14.62
N ALA A 245 17.25 -2.90 -14.06
CA ALA A 245 15.89 -2.42 -13.83
C ALA A 245 15.82 -1.25 -12.82
N MET A 246 16.62 -1.30 -11.75
CA MET A 246 16.75 -0.20 -10.80
C MET A 246 17.29 1.07 -11.47
N ASP A 247 18.34 0.94 -12.27
CA ASP A 247 18.91 2.03 -13.07
C ASP A 247 17.88 2.63 -14.03
N ARG A 248 17.04 1.79 -14.65
CA ARG A 248 15.97 2.24 -15.55
C ARG A 248 14.93 3.11 -14.86
N PHE A 249 14.72 2.93 -13.55
CA PHE A 249 13.82 3.78 -12.77
C PHE A 249 14.46 5.13 -12.42
N TYR A 250 15.75 5.17 -12.09
CA TYR A 250 16.41 6.38 -11.57
C TYR A 250 17.16 7.21 -12.62
N LYS A 251 17.42 6.65 -13.80
CA LYS A 251 18.18 7.26 -14.92
C LYS A 251 17.33 7.34 -16.19
#